data_826c50908feaac1be0c12b07fada2e91
#
_entry.id   826c50908feaac1be0c12b07fada2e91
#
_cell.length_a   1.000
_cell.length_b   1.000
_cell.length_c   1.000
_cell.angle_alpha   90.00
_cell.angle_beta   90.00
_cell.angle_gamma   90.00
#
_symmetry.space_group_name_H-M   'P 1'
#
loop_
_entity.id
_entity.type
_entity.pdbx_description
1 polymer ?
#
loop_
_entity_poly.entity_id
_entity_poly.type
_entity_poly.pdbx_seq_one_letter_code
_entity_poly.pdbx_strand_id
1 'polypeptide(L)'
;DDPDALRGIYLDGVILDEYADMSPRMWGEIVRPALVDRKGWAIFIGTPKGRNQFWRLYEDAKHDPDWHRVIYKASETKVVDQKELEAAKKQMGEDEYMQEFECSWAAAIKGAYYGNMIIDAEQDGRITKVDYDETLPVHVAWDLGISDSCALWFFQVTMGEIRIINYYESGGVGLDHYVKVMEEMPYTYWGDDYLPHDAKVRELGTGRTRAETLINMGRKPRIVPMHKVDDGINAARLLLDHCYFDEEKCENGLNALRNYQREWDDVKRVFKRNPLHNWASHASDSFRYLAMAYKNIKPKEKAKDPLDELLKQPTLDELVEMHLKSQKNRGQPRI
;
A
#
# COMPACT_ATOMS: atom_id res chain seq x y z
N ASP A 1 13.54 -15.18 5.40
CA ASP A 1 12.64 -14.12 4.95
C ASP A 1 12.99 -12.73 5.49
N ASP A 2 14.06 -12.64 6.28
CA ASP A 2 14.62 -11.38 6.75
C ASP A 2 15.76 -10.94 5.84
N PRO A 3 15.57 -9.90 4.98
CA PRO A 3 16.63 -9.40 4.09
C PRO A 3 17.87 -8.92 4.85
N ASP A 4 17.69 -8.37 6.05
CA ASP A 4 18.77 -7.77 6.84
C ASP A 4 19.77 -8.82 7.35
N ALA A 5 19.39 -10.11 7.41
CA ALA A 5 20.31 -11.21 7.76
C ALA A 5 21.48 -11.38 6.76
N LEU A 6 21.35 -10.83 5.55
CA LEU A 6 22.39 -10.89 4.50
C LEU A 6 23.26 -9.62 4.44
N ARG A 7 23.08 -8.66 5.36
CA ARG A 7 23.92 -7.43 5.38
C ARG A 7 25.37 -7.77 5.71
N GLY A 8 26.30 -7.08 5.02
CA GLY A 8 27.74 -7.21 5.27
C GLY A 8 28.43 -8.37 4.57
N ILE A 9 27.72 -9.11 3.70
CA ILE A 9 28.35 -10.11 2.83
C ILE A 9 28.95 -9.47 1.58
N TYR A 10 29.94 -10.13 1.00
CA TYR A 10 30.55 -9.75 -0.28
C TYR A 10 30.26 -10.83 -1.31
N LEU A 11 29.73 -10.45 -2.47
CA LEU A 11 29.29 -11.40 -3.50
C LEU A 11 30.01 -11.17 -4.81
N ASP A 12 30.51 -12.25 -5.43
CA ASP A 12 30.97 -12.26 -6.81
C ASP A 12 29.84 -12.54 -7.79
N GLY A 13 28.74 -13.15 -7.33
CA GLY A 13 27.53 -13.39 -8.07
C GLY A 13 26.43 -13.92 -7.19
N VAL A 14 25.17 -13.79 -7.62
CA VAL A 14 23.99 -14.25 -6.90
C VAL A 14 22.93 -14.77 -7.85
N ILE A 15 22.21 -15.80 -7.42
CA ILE A 15 20.99 -16.27 -8.05
C ILE A 15 19.85 -16.04 -7.05
N LEU A 16 18.86 -15.25 -7.45
CA LEU A 16 17.66 -14.97 -6.69
C LEU A 16 16.53 -15.80 -7.31
N ASP A 17 16.31 -16.97 -6.74
CA ASP A 17 15.28 -17.90 -7.20
C ASP A 17 13.94 -17.54 -6.52
N GLU A 18 12.84 -17.69 -7.24
CA GLU A 18 11.49 -17.24 -6.81
C GLU A 18 11.49 -15.75 -6.39
N TYR A 19 12.17 -14.90 -7.18
CA TYR A 19 12.32 -13.48 -6.84
C TYR A 19 11.00 -12.72 -6.65
N ALA A 20 9.92 -13.17 -7.31
CA ALA A 20 8.59 -12.60 -7.13
C ALA A 20 8.07 -12.71 -5.68
N ASP A 21 8.57 -13.68 -4.89
CA ASP A 21 8.17 -13.89 -3.49
C ASP A 21 9.07 -13.17 -2.49
N MET A 22 10.19 -12.63 -2.95
CA MET A 22 11.13 -11.94 -2.07
C MET A 22 10.65 -10.52 -1.76
N SER A 23 11.09 -10.00 -0.62
CA SER A 23 10.88 -8.58 -0.27
C SER A 23 11.47 -7.67 -1.35
N PRO A 24 10.78 -6.61 -1.78
CA PRO A 24 11.32 -5.61 -2.72
C PRO A 24 12.66 -5.01 -2.28
N ARG A 25 12.89 -4.89 -0.96
CA ARG A 25 14.14 -4.38 -0.37
C ARG A 25 15.36 -5.26 -0.64
N MET A 26 15.13 -6.57 -0.92
CA MET A 26 16.20 -7.55 -1.09
C MET A 26 17.23 -7.12 -2.13
N TRP A 27 16.78 -6.69 -3.30
CA TRP A 27 17.70 -6.30 -4.38
C TRP A 27 18.35 -4.94 -4.11
N GLY A 28 17.56 -3.89 -3.91
CA GLY A 28 18.07 -2.51 -3.87
C GLY A 28 18.93 -2.21 -2.64
N GLU A 29 18.54 -2.71 -1.48
CA GLU A 29 19.16 -2.35 -0.20
C GLU A 29 20.22 -3.35 0.26
N ILE A 30 20.12 -4.61 -0.13
CA ILE A 30 20.95 -5.69 0.41
C ILE A 30 21.90 -6.28 -0.62
N VAL A 31 21.35 -6.85 -1.69
CA VAL A 31 22.13 -7.66 -2.63
C VAL A 31 22.96 -6.77 -3.56
N ARG A 32 22.36 -5.73 -4.14
CA ARG A 32 23.06 -4.83 -5.06
C ARG A 32 24.30 -4.18 -4.43
N PRO A 33 24.25 -3.62 -3.21
CA PRO A 33 25.44 -3.12 -2.52
C PRO A 33 26.52 -4.18 -2.30
N ALA A 34 26.12 -5.42 -1.97
CA ALA A 34 27.06 -6.52 -1.75
C ALA A 34 27.83 -6.96 -3.02
N LEU A 35 27.29 -6.65 -4.21
CA LEU A 35 27.91 -6.95 -5.52
C LEU A 35 28.81 -5.84 -6.03
N VAL A 36 28.63 -4.58 -5.59
CA VAL A 36 29.28 -3.40 -6.17
C VAL A 36 30.80 -3.48 -6.09
N ASP A 37 31.36 -3.85 -4.93
CA ASP A 37 32.80 -3.87 -4.71
C ASP A 37 33.53 -4.86 -5.63
N ARG A 38 32.87 -5.94 -6.00
CA ARG A 38 33.45 -7.01 -6.84
C ARG A 38 32.97 -6.99 -8.28
N LYS A 39 32.12 -6.01 -8.64
CA LYS A 39 31.45 -5.96 -9.96
C LYS A 39 30.77 -7.29 -10.28
N GLY A 40 30.10 -7.83 -9.28
CA GLY A 40 29.45 -9.13 -9.35
C GLY A 40 28.23 -9.11 -10.27
N TRP A 41 27.76 -10.31 -10.62
CA TRP A 41 26.58 -10.53 -11.45
C TRP A 41 25.37 -11.01 -10.64
N ALA A 42 24.16 -10.82 -11.17
CA ALA A 42 22.93 -11.32 -10.57
C ALA A 42 22.06 -12.02 -11.62
N ILE A 43 21.38 -13.09 -11.21
CA ILE A 43 20.35 -13.76 -11.99
C ILE A 43 19.08 -13.79 -11.15
N PHE A 44 17.98 -13.38 -11.76
CA PHE A 44 16.64 -13.40 -11.16
C PHE A 44 15.81 -14.44 -11.90
N ILE A 45 15.26 -15.38 -11.16
CA ILE A 45 14.45 -16.47 -11.70
C ILE A 45 13.14 -16.51 -10.92
N GLY A 46 12.08 -16.94 -11.56
CA GLY A 46 10.78 -17.20 -10.90
C GLY A 46 9.61 -17.06 -11.85
N THR A 47 8.45 -17.40 -11.35
CA THR A 47 7.16 -17.22 -12.02
C THR A 47 6.64 -15.81 -11.73
N PRO A 48 6.06 -15.10 -12.70
CA PRO A 48 5.37 -13.84 -12.46
C PRO A 48 4.28 -13.95 -11.40
N LYS A 49 4.22 -12.97 -10.50
CA LYS A 49 3.17 -12.88 -9.46
C LYS A 49 2.60 -11.46 -9.40
N GLY A 50 1.78 -11.12 -10.39
CA GLY A 50 1.26 -9.77 -10.54
C GLY A 50 2.36 -8.75 -10.92
N ARG A 51 2.00 -7.47 -10.96
CA ARG A 51 2.93 -6.37 -11.24
C ARG A 51 3.65 -5.94 -9.96
N ASN A 52 4.62 -6.75 -9.53
CA ASN A 52 5.45 -6.54 -8.34
C ASN A 52 6.87 -6.05 -8.72
N GLN A 53 7.82 -6.10 -7.76
CA GLN A 53 9.22 -5.73 -7.98
C GLN A 53 9.90 -6.54 -9.10
N PHE A 54 9.49 -7.81 -9.33
CA PHE A 54 10.04 -8.63 -10.40
C PHE A 54 9.58 -8.16 -11.78
N TRP A 55 8.29 -7.78 -11.89
CA TRP A 55 7.76 -7.17 -13.11
C TRP A 55 8.49 -5.86 -13.43
N ARG A 56 8.69 -5.00 -12.43
CA ARG A 56 9.40 -3.72 -12.61
C ARG A 56 10.83 -3.96 -13.07
N LEU A 57 11.57 -4.84 -12.41
CA LEU A 57 12.92 -5.20 -12.81
C LEU A 57 12.96 -5.71 -14.26
N TYR A 58 11.96 -6.51 -14.67
CA TYR A 58 11.84 -7.01 -16.03
C TYR A 58 11.57 -5.88 -17.04
N GLU A 59 10.74 -4.89 -16.71
CA GLU A 59 10.47 -3.75 -17.58
C GLU A 59 11.67 -2.80 -17.66
N ASP A 60 12.32 -2.48 -16.55
CA ASP A 60 13.51 -1.62 -16.52
C ASP A 60 14.66 -2.21 -17.32
N ALA A 61 14.88 -3.53 -17.23
CA ALA A 61 15.88 -4.25 -18.01
C ALA A 61 15.71 -4.13 -19.53
N LYS A 62 14.55 -3.68 -20.02
CA LYS A 62 14.32 -3.41 -21.44
C LYS A 62 15.18 -2.27 -21.98
N HIS A 63 15.50 -1.32 -21.13
CA HIS A 63 16.17 -0.08 -21.50
C HIS A 63 17.66 -0.05 -21.11
N ASP A 64 18.15 -1.12 -20.46
CA ASP A 64 19.53 -1.23 -19.98
C ASP A 64 20.29 -2.32 -20.75
N PRO A 65 21.33 -1.96 -21.53
CA PRO A 65 22.09 -2.91 -22.34
C PRO A 65 22.90 -3.92 -21.51
N ASP A 66 23.15 -3.66 -20.22
CA ASP A 66 23.87 -4.57 -19.33
C ASP A 66 22.96 -5.68 -18.78
N TRP A 67 21.66 -5.62 -19.07
CA TRP A 67 20.68 -6.59 -18.65
C TRP A 67 20.19 -7.46 -19.79
N HIS A 68 20.13 -8.77 -19.52
CA HIS A 68 19.43 -9.73 -20.38
C HIS A 68 18.11 -10.14 -19.73
N ARG A 69 17.01 -10.10 -20.48
CA ARG A 69 15.71 -10.54 -20.01
C ARG A 69 15.04 -11.49 -21.00
N VAL A 70 14.35 -12.48 -20.48
CA VAL A 70 13.64 -13.47 -21.29
C VAL A 70 12.44 -14.01 -20.51
N ILE A 71 11.38 -14.35 -21.24
CA ILE A 71 10.23 -15.10 -20.72
C ILE A 71 10.11 -16.37 -21.54
N TYR A 72 9.98 -17.51 -20.88
CA TYR A 72 9.76 -18.81 -21.49
C TYR A 72 8.36 -19.31 -21.12
N LYS A 73 7.39 -19.13 -22.01
CA LYS A 73 6.05 -19.68 -21.82
C LYS A 73 6.03 -21.16 -22.20
N ALA A 74 5.28 -21.97 -21.44
CA ALA A 74 5.16 -23.39 -21.68
C ALA A 74 4.57 -23.68 -23.08
N SER A 75 3.59 -22.88 -23.52
CA SER A 75 2.99 -22.98 -24.86
C SER A 75 3.98 -22.73 -26.00
N GLU A 76 4.99 -21.88 -25.80
CA GLU A 76 5.97 -21.49 -26.82
C GLU A 76 7.18 -22.43 -26.84
N THR A 77 7.67 -22.83 -25.68
CA THR A 77 8.92 -23.61 -25.55
C THR A 77 8.78 -25.07 -25.94
N LYS A 78 7.58 -25.64 -25.89
CA LYS A 78 7.28 -27.06 -26.15
C LYS A 78 8.09 -28.03 -25.27
N VAL A 79 8.60 -27.58 -24.13
CA VAL A 79 9.29 -28.39 -23.14
C VAL A 79 8.31 -29.30 -22.40
N VAL A 80 7.10 -28.79 -22.16
CA VAL A 80 6.00 -29.55 -21.55
C VAL A 80 5.12 -30.12 -22.64
N ASP A 81 4.74 -31.42 -22.50
CA ASP A 81 3.85 -32.07 -23.44
C ASP A 81 2.48 -31.37 -23.49
N GLN A 82 1.90 -31.27 -24.70
CA GLN A 82 0.62 -30.60 -24.92
C GLN A 82 -0.51 -31.22 -24.09
N LYS A 83 -0.50 -32.53 -23.90
CA LYS A 83 -1.52 -33.20 -23.11
C LYS A 83 -1.43 -32.85 -21.62
N GLU A 84 -0.20 -32.68 -21.11
CA GLU A 84 0.03 -32.21 -19.73
C GLU A 84 -0.43 -30.78 -19.54
N LEU A 85 -0.17 -29.90 -20.51
CA LEU A 85 -0.71 -28.52 -20.47
C LEU A 85 -2.24 -28.48 -20.48
N GLU A 86 -2.87 -29.32 -21.30
CA GLU A 86 -4.34 -29.44 -21.33
C GLU A 86 -4.89 -30.02 -20.01
N ALA A 87 -4.21 -30.99 -19.41
CA ALA A 87 -4.57 -31.54 -18.12
C ALA A 87 -4.41 -30.49 -16.99
N ALA A 88 -3.29 -29.77 -16.98
CA ALA A 88 -3.07 -28.66 -16.04
C ALA A 88 -4.16 -27.58 -16.15
N LYS A 89 -4.48 -27.15 -17.37
CA LYS A 89 -5.52 -26.16 -17.62
C LYS A 89 -6.91 -26.59 -17.14
N LYS A 90 -7.21 -27.89 -17.12
CA LYS A 90 -8.48 -28.42 -16.61
C LYS A 90 -8.50 -28.54 -15.07
N GLN A 91 -7.32 -28.67 -14.44
CA GLN A 91 -7.20 -28.87 -12.99
C GLN A 91 -6.99 -27.56 -12.22
N MET A 92 -6.41 -26.57 -12.88
CA MET A 92 -6.12 -25.25 -12.31
C MET A 92 -7.19 -24.23 -12.74
N GLY A 93 -7.30 -23.14 -11.98
CA GLY A 93 -8.06 -21.97 -12.44
C GLY A 93 -7.36 -21.29 -13.61
N GLU A 94 -8.09 -20.55 -14.42
CA GLU A 94 -7.54 -19.87 -15.60
C GLU A 94 -6.40 -18.90 -15.23
N ASP A 95 -6.57 -18.09 -14.19
CA ASP A 95 -5.55 -17.15 -13.70
C ASP A 95 -4.29 -17.88 -13.25
N GLU A 96 -4.43 -19.00 -12.54
CA GLU A 96 -3.32 -19.82 -12.06
C GLU A 96 -2.55 -20.43 -13.25
N TYR A 97 -3.26 -20.96 -14.25
CA TYR A 97 -2.63 -21.49 -15.46
C TYR A 97 -1.89 -20.39 -16.24
N MET A 98 -2.51 -19.23 -16.40
CA MET A 98 -1.89 -18.09 -17.08
C MET A 98 -0.65 -17.58 -16.33
N GLN A 99 -0.64 -17.64 -15.02
CA GLN A 99 0.51 -17.28 -14.19
C GLN A 99 1.64 -18.32 -14.32
N GLU A 100 1.35 -19.58 -14.02
CA GLU A 100 2.37 -20.62 -13.86
C GLU A 100 2.93 -21.15 -15.20
N PHE A 101 2.12 -21.21 -16.24
CA PHE A 101 2.51 -21.79 -17.53
C PHE A 101 2.69 -20.74 -18.64
N GLU A 102 1.93 -19.64 -18.59
CA GLU A 102 1.99 -18.60 -19.62
C GLU A 102 2.70 -17.32 -19.14
N CYS A 103 3.28 -17.34 -17.94
CA CYS A 103 4.05 -16.25 -17.36
C CYS A 103 3.31 -14.90 -17.38
N SER A 104 2.00 -14.91 -17.10
CA SER A 104 1.18 -13.71 -17.10
C SER A 104 1.43 -12.85 -15.87
N TRP A 105 1.75 -11.58 -16.08
CA TRP A 105 1.85 -10.57 -15.03
C TRP A 105 0.49 -10.00 -14.58
N ALA A 106 -0.58 -10.31 -15.31
CA ALA A 106 -1.90 -9.76 -15.04
C ALA A 106 -2.72 -10.60 -14.06
N ALA A 107 -2.33 -11.86 -13.81
CA ALA A 107 -3.06 -12.74 -12.91
C ALA A 107 -2.86 -12.32 -11.45
N ALA A 108 -3.96 -12.33 -10.68
CA ALA A 108 -3.88 -12.11 -9.24
C ALA A 108 -3.31 -13.34 -8.52
N ILE A 109 -2.55 -13.10 -7.45
CA ILE A 109 -1.98 -14.17 -6.64
C ILE A 109 -3.10 -15.00 -6.00
N LYS A 110 -3.06 -16.30 -6.15
CA LYS A 110 -4.05 -17.23 -5.58
C LYS A 110 -4.08 -17.11 -4.06
N GLY A 111 -5.28 -16.86 -3.51
CA GLY A 111 -5.44 -16.67 -2.07
C GLY A 111 -5.11 -15.28 -1.56
N ALA A 112 -4.71 -14.33 -2.41
CA ALA A 112 -4.51 -12.94 -2.03
C ALA A 112 -5.80 -12.31 -1.49
N TYR A 113 -5.66 -11.50 -0.45
CA TYR A 113 -6.79 -10.82 0.16
C TYR A 113 -7.22 -9.57 -0.62
N TYR A 114 -6.27 -8.87 -1.24
CA TYR A 114 -6.49 -7.56 -1.88
C TYR A 114 -6.06 -7.52 -3.35
N GLY A 115 -5.50 -8.62 -3.90
CA GLY A 115 -4.91 -8.63 -5.23
C GLY A 115 -5.82 -8.08 -6.33
N ASN A 116 -7.07 -8.58 -6.44
CA ASN A 116 -8.02 -8.08 -7.43
C ASN A 116 -8.38 -6.60 -7.22
N MET A 117 -8.53 -6.16 -5.97
CA MET A 117 -8.88 -4.77 -5.66
C MET A 117 -7.77 -3.79 -6.02
N ILE A 118 -6.51 -4.22 -5.92
CA ILE A 118 -5.36 -3.42 -6.37
C ILE A 118 -5.32 -3.38 -7.91
N ILE A 119 -5.65 -4.48 -8.60
CA ILE A 119 -5.78 -4.51 -10.06
C ILE A 119 -6.91 -3.57 -10.51
N ASP A 120 -8.06 -3.61 -9.84
CA ASP A 120 -9.18 -2.71 -10.13
C ASP A 120 -8.78 -1.24 -9.88
N ALA A 121 -8.03 -0.96 -8.81
CA ALA A 121 -7.52 0.38 -8.54
C ALA A 121 -6.54 0.89 -9.62
N GLU A 122 -5.71 0.01 -10.21
CA GLU A 122 -4.86 0.34 -11.36
C GLU A 122 -5.70 0.66 -12.61
N GLN A 123 -6.68 -0.18 -12.92
CA GLN A 123 -7.55 -0.01 -14.08
C GLN A 123 -8.41 1.26 -13.99
N ASP A 124 -8.88 1.59 -12.79
CA ASP A 124 -9.66 2.79 -12.49
C ASP A 124 -8.80 4.08 -12.46
N GLY A 125 -7.48 3.99 -12.57
CA GLY A 125 -6.56 5.12 -12.45
C GLY A 125 -6.45 5.69 -11.04
N ARG A 126 -6.74 4.87 -10.00
CA ARG A 126 -6.63 5.24 -8.59
C ARG A 126 -5.22 5.02 -8.02
N ILE A 127 -4.34 4.34 -8.76
CA ILE A 127 -2.90 4.29 -8.53
C ILE A 127 -2.27 5.25 -9.54
N THR A 128 -1.86 6.42 -9.06
CA THR A 128 -1.43 7.55 -9.87
C THR A 128 -0.62 8.52 -9.02
N LYS A 129 -0.22 9.66 -9.56
CA LYS A 129 0.36 10.73 -8.75
C LYS A 129 -0.69 11.33 -7.81
N VAL A 130 -0.42 11.29 -6.49
CA VAL A 130 -1.29 11.88 -5.46
C VAL A 130 -0.52 12.97 -4.72
N ASP A 131 -0.84 14.21 -5.04
CA ASP A 131 -0.18 15.37 -4.42
C ASP A 131 -0.67 15.59 -2.97
N TYR A 132 0.26 16.00 -2.11
CA TYR A 132 -0.03 16.44 -0.75
C TYR A 132 -0.86 17.73 -0.76
N ASP A 133 -1.95 17.76 -0.01
CA ASP A 133 -2.79 18.94 0.20
C ASP A 133 -2.45 19.57 1.56
N GLU A 134 -1.83 20.76 1.55
CA GLU A 134 -1.39 21.46 2.76
C GLU A 134 -2.56 21.87 3.67
N THR A 135 -3.77 21.91 3.16
CA THR A 135 -4.98 22.28 3.92
C THR A 135 -5.54 21.12 4.75
N LEU A 136 -5.12 19.88 4.47
CA LEU A 136 -5.58 18.66 5.10
C LEU A 136 -4.49 18.07 6.01
N PRO A 137 -4.87 17.53 7.18
CA PRO A 137 -3.91 16.85 8.04
C PRO A 137 -3.40 15.56 7.41
N VAL A 138 -2.10 15.29 7.58
CA VAL A 138 -1.51 13.99 7.26
C VAL A 138 -1.61 13.09 8.47
N HIS A 139 -2.44 12.07 8.38
CA HIS A 139 -2.55 11.01 9.36
C HIS A 139 -1.57 9.89 9.05
N VAL A 140 -1.19 9.11 10.07
CA VAL A 140 -0.28 7.99 9.90
C VAL A 140 -0.87 6.75 10.55
N ALA A 141 -0.92 5.65 9.82
CA ALA A 141 -1.24 4.34 10.39
C ALA A 141 0.05 3.54 10.55
N TRP A 142 0.21 2.89 11.69
CA TRP A 142 1.42 2.20 12.09
C TRP A 142 1.15 0.70 12.30
N ASP A 143 2.06 -0.13 11.83
CA ASP A 143 2.28 -1.46 12.39
C ASP A 143 3.60 -1.46 13.14
N LEU A 144 3.56 -1.77 14.43
CA LEU A 144 4.71 -1.63 15.36
C LEU A 144 5.39 -2.99 15.55
N GLY A 145 6.24 -3.40 14.63
CA GLY A 145 7.18 -4.53 14.84
C GLY A 145 8.27 -4.20 15.86
N ILE A 146 8.64 -5.14 16.75
CA ILE A 146 9.74 -4.97 17.71
C ILE A 146 11.03 -5.56 17.18
N SER A 147 10.97 -6.77 16.64
CA SER A 147 12.09 -7.51 16.04
C SER A 147 12.01 -7.58 14.54
N ASP A 148 10.89 -7.12 13.97
CA ASP A 148 10.57 -7.12 12.57
C ASP A 148 10.45 -5.68 12.03
N SER A 149 10.02 -5.52 10.79
CA SER A 149 9.79 -4.22 10.19
C SER A 149 8.60 -3.50 10.84
N CYS A 150 8.72 -2.18 11.00
CA CYS A 150 7.60 -1.30 11.32
C CYS A 150 7.17 -0.59 10.05
N ALA A 151 5.88 -0.63 9.74
CA ALA A 151 5.30 -0.12 8.50
C ALA A 151 4.37 1.07 8.76
N LEU A 152 4.50 2.12 7.96
CA LEU A 152 3.75 3.37 8.08
C LEU A 152 3.06 3.71 6.77
N TRP A 153 1.74 3.92 6.82
CA TRP A 153 0.99 4.54 5.73
C TRP A 153 0.65 5.98 6.07
N PHE A 154 0.98 6.90 5.17
CA PHE A 154 0.67 8.33 5.29
C PHE A 154 -0.52 8.68 4.42
N PHE A 155 -1.54 9.28 5.02
CA PHE A 155 -2.78 9.52 4.29
C PHE A 155 -3.50 10.79 4.71
N GLN A 156 -4.31 11.31 3.78
CA GLN A 156 -5.20 12.44 3.98
C GLN A 156 -6.63 12.01 3.65
N VAL A 157 -7.60 12.54 4.39
CA VAL A 157 -9.03 12.21 4.21
C VAL A 157 -9.77 13.42 3.69
N THR A 158 -10.48 13.23 2.57
CA THR A 158 -11.40 14.22 1.99
C THR A 158 -12.84 13.73 2.10
N MET A 159 -13.80 14.52 1.61
CA MET A 159 -15.19 14.06 1.50
C MET A 159 -15.30 13.03 0.36
N GLY A 160 -15.20 11.74 0.70
CA GLY A 160 -15.40 10.62 -0.23
C GLY A 160 -14.13 9.94 -0.75
N GLU A 161 -12.95 10.49 -0.50
CA GLU A 161 -11.68 9.93 -0.94
C GLU A 161 -10.67 9.81 0.19
N ILE A 162 -9.83 8.80 0.13
CA ILE A 162 -8.67 8.62 0.99
C ILE A 162 -7.44 8.68 0.10
N ARG A 163 -6.62 9.68 0.33
CA ARG A 163 -5.38 9.92 -0.42
C ARG A 163 -4.22 9.32 0.34
N ILE A 164 -3.70 8.23 -0.14
CA ILE A 164 -2.51 7.57 0.39
C ILE A 164 -1.31 8.20 -0.30
N ILE A 165 -0.62 9.10 0.39
CA ILE A 165 0.39 9.98 -0.19
C ILE A 165 1.82 9.49 -0.01
N ASN A 166 2.04 8.49 0.87
CA ASN A 166 3.35 7.90 1.08
C ASN A 166 3.26 6.58 1.86
N TYR A 167 4.31 5.80 1.77
CA TYR A 167 4.56 4.59 2.54
C TYR A 167 6.02 4.56 3.00
N TYR A 168 6.27 4.13 4.23
CA TYR A 168 7.61 3.92 4.74
C TYR A 168 7.68 2.66 5.59
N GLU A 169 8.73 1.89 5.44
CA GLU A 169 9.00 0.69 6.22
C GLU A 169 10.48 0.60 6.55
N SER A 170 10.81 0.22 7.78
CA SER A 170 12.16 -0.08 8.22
C SER A 170 12.12 -1.10 9.34
N GLY A 171 13.21 -1.84 9.54
CA GLY A 171 13.36 -2.81 10.63
C GLY A 171 14.59 -2.52 11.48
N GLY A 172 14.61 -3.05 12.73
CA GLY A 172 15.80 -2.98 13.59
C GLY A 172 16.14 -1.60 14.14
N VAL A 173 15.21 -0.62 14.07
CA VAL A 173 15.42 0.77 14.52
C VAL A 173 14.36 1.19 15.55
N GLY A 174 14.67 2.20 16.36
CA GLY A 174 13.77 2.72 17.39
C GLY A 174 12.70 3.69 16.83
N LEU A 175 11.73 4.06 17.68
CA LEU A 175 10.67 5.01 17.32
C LEU A 175 11.22 6.39 16.95
N ASP A 176 12.35 6.79 17.51
CA ASP A 176 13.06 8.03 17.21
C ASP A 176 13.47 8.13 15.74
N HIS A 177 13.89 7.02 15.15
CA HIS A 177 14.20 6.94 13.71
C HIS A 177 12.99 7.33 12.84
N TYR A 178 11.83 6.72 13.12
CA TYR A 178 10.62 6.98 12.32
C TYR A 178 10.14 8.42 12.48
N VAL A 179 10.19 8.96 13.69
CA VAL A 179 9.82 10.38 13.93
C VAL A 179 10.77 11.31 13.18
N LYS A 180 12.08 11.02 13.17
CA LYS A 180 13.05 11.79 12.40
C LYS A 180 12.78 11.73 10.89
N VAL A 181 12.50 10.54 10.34
CA VAL A 181 12.10 10.38 8.94
C VAL A 181 10.87 11.23 8.62
N MET A 182 9.88 11.26 9.52
CA MET A 182 8.69 12.08 9.33
C MET A 182 8.99 13.58 9.36
N GLU A 183 9.91 14.03 10.22
CA GLU A 183 10.36 15.43 10.30
C GLU A 183 11.10 15.88 9.03
N GLU A 184 11.76 14.95 8.34
CA GLU A 184 12.45 15.21 7.07
C GLU A 184 11.47 15.23 5.85
N MET A 185 10.22 14.78 6.02
CA MET A 185 9.21 14.81 4.96
C MET A 185 8.67 16.22 4.74
N PRO A 186 8.21 16.54 3.52
CA PRO A 186 7.70 17.88 3.18
C PRO A 186 6.30 18.18 3.74
N TYR A 187 5.87 17.47 4.79
CA TYR A 187 4.53 17.61 5.36
C TYR A 187 4.54 18.56 6.57
N THR A 188 3.73 19.60 6.52
CA THR A 188 3.70 20.65 7.55
C THR A 188 2.53 20.52 8.50
N TYR A 189 1.44 19.86 8.08
CA TYR A 189 0.23 19.70 8.90
C TYR A 189 0.00 18.23 9.27
N TRP A 190 0.47 17.85 10.48
CA TRP A 190 0.35 16.51 11.00
C TRP A 190 -0.98 16.29 11.74
N GLY A 191 -1.66 15.19 11.42
CA GLY A 191 -2.86 14.70 12.07
C GLY A 191 -2.56 13.74 13.23
N ASP A 192 -3.38 12.70 13.34
CA ASP A 192 -3.25 11.65 14.37
C ASP A 192 -2.41 10.46 13.85
N ASP A 193 -1.73 9.78 14.78
CA ASP A 193 -0.99 8.53 14.54
C ASP A 193 -1.84 7.35 15.05
N TYR A 194 -2.30 6.49 14.16
CA TYR A 194 -3.13 5.34 14.49
C TYR A 194 -2.27 4.13 14.77
N LEU A 195 -2.25 3.70 16.01
CA LEU A 195 -1.40 2.64 16.53
C LEU A 195 -2.20 1.37 16.81
N PRO A 196 -1.58 0.19 16.71
CA PRO A 196 -2.17 -1.05 17.15
C PRO A 196 -2.46 -1.03 18.67
N HIS A 197 -3.34 -1.90 19.10
CA HIS A 197 -3.81 -1.94 20.51
C HIS A 197 -2.71 -2.28 21.52
N ASP A 198 -1.66 -3.00 21.11
CA ASP A 198 -0.51 -3.39 21.91
C ASP A 198 0.48 -2.23 22.15
N ALA A 199 0.34 -1.11 21.44
CA ALA A 199 1.10 0.11 21.73
C ALA A 199 0.87 0.68 23.14
N LYS A 200 -0.13 0.17 23.89
CA LYS A 200 -0.39 0.44 25.31
C LYS A 200 0.44 -0.41 26.27
N VAL A 201 1.10 -1.45 25.77
CA VAL A 201 1.94 -2.31 26.63
C VAL A 201 3.21 -1.55 27.04
N ARG A 202 3.55 -1.64 28.31
CA ARG A 202 4.77 -1.01 28.86
C ARG A 202 6.00 -1.82 28.47
N GLU A 203 7.01 -1.16 27.97
CA GLU A 203 8.30 -1.77 27.68
C GLU A 203 9.11 -1.96 28.96
N LEU A 204 9.70 -3.16 29.13
CA LEU A 204 10.46 -3.51 30.33
C LEU A 204 11.68 -2.59 30.54
N GLY A 205 12.32 -2.12 29.47
CA GLY A 205 13.52 -1.30 29.53
C GLY A 205 13.27 0.16 29.96
N THR A 206 12.17 0.75 29.51
CA THR A 206 11.85 2.18 29.69
C THR A 206 10.75 2.41 30.73
N GLY A 207 9.94 1.39 31.03
CA GLY A 207 8.72 1.48 31.83
C GLY A 207 7.60 2.31 31.19
N ARG A 208 7.79 2.78 29.98
CA ARG A 208 6.82 3.59 29.20
C ARG A 208 6.14 2.73 28.15
N THR A 209 4.95 3.16 27.73
CA THR A 209 4.28 2.60 26.56
C THR A 209 4.84 3.24 25.28
N ARG A 210 4.72 2.57 24.13
CA ARG A 210 5.09 3.15 22.82
C ARG A 210 4.28 4.41 22.52
N ALA A 211 3.00 4.43 22.90
CA ALA A 211 2.16 5.61 22.77
C ALA A 211 2.68 6.79 23.60
N GLU A 212 3.08 6.56 24.88
CA GLU A 212 3.69 7.61 25.71
C GLU A 212 5.02 8.11 25.13
N THR A 213 5.82 7.23 24.54
CA THR A 213 7.07 7.59 23.88
C THR A 213 6.81 8.50 22.68
N LEU A 214 5.85 8.18 21.82
CA LEU A 214 5.46 9.03 20.67
C LEU A 214 4.89 10.38 21.10
N ILE A 215 4.10 10.42 22.19
CA ILE A 215 3.61 11.70 22.75
C ILE A 215 4.78 12.59 23.17
N ASN A 216 5.80 12.04 23.83
CA ASN A 216 6.99 12.78 24.26
C ASN A 216 7.82 13.29 23.08
N MET A 217 7.68 12.67 21.90
CA MET A 217 8.28 13.09 20.63
C MET A 217 7.36 14.05 19.83
N GLY A 218 6.28 14.57 20.43
CA GLY A 218 5.38 15.53 19.80
C GLY A 218 4.34 14.94 18.87
N ARG A 219 4.18 13.59 18.84
CA ARG A 219 3.20 12.90 18.01
C ARG A 219 1.83 12.80 18.71
N LYS A 220 0.78 12.48 17.96
CA LYS A 220 -0.61 12.41 18.45
C LYS A 220 -1.18 10.99 18.32
N PRO A 221 -0.72 10.02 19.14
CA PRO A 221 -1.14 8.63 19.01
C PRO A 221 -2.62 8.44 19.36
N ARG A 222 -3.29 7.63 18.53
CA ARG A 222 -4.65 7.13 18.72
C ARG A 222 -4.61 5.62 18.64
N ILE A 223 -5.00 4.96 19.70
CA ILE A 223 -5.00 3.50 19.75
C ILE A 223 -6.25 2.97 19.03
N VAL A 224 -6.04 2.16 18.00
CA VAL A 224 -7.10 1.41 17.34
C VAL A 224 -7.56 0.29 18.27
N PRO A 225 -8.86 0.15 18.53
CA PRO A 225 -9.36 -0.94 19.38
C PRO A 225 -8.98 -2.32 18.83
N MET A 226 -8.76 -3.26 19.75
CA MET A 226 -8.52 -4.66 19.38
C MET A 226 -9.66 -5.18 18.51
N HIS A 227 -9.34 -5.85 17.42
CA HIS A 227 -10.29 -6.45 16.49
C HIS A 227 -9.75 -7.77 15.94
N LYS A 228 -10.63 -8.60 15.40
CA LYS A 228 -10.21 -9.82 14.71
C LYS A 228 -9.54 -9.46 13.39
N VAL A 229 -8.58 -10.28 12.98
CA VAL A 229 -7.86 -10.10 11.71
C VAL A 229 -8.84 -10.05 10.53
N ASP A 230 -9.83 -10.95 10.50
CA ASP A 230 -10.85 -10.99 9.45
C ASP A 230 -11.67 -9.70 9.37
N ASP A 231 -12.01 -9.08 10.51
CA ASP A 231 -12.75 -7.83 10.56
C ASP A 231 -11.92 -6.67 9.98
N GLY A 232 -10.63 -6.65 10.30
CA GLY A 232 -9.68 -5.69 9.74
C GLY A 232 -9.48 -5.88 8.23
N ILE A 233 -9.35 -7.12 7.76
CA ILE A 233 -9.25 -7.43 6.33
C ILE A 233 -10.52 -6.98 5.59
N ASN A 234 -11.69 -7.24 6.12
CA ASN A 234 -12.95 -6.81 5.50
C ASN A 234 -13.09 -5.28 5.51
N ALA A 235 -12.66 -4.61 6.57
CA ALA A 235 -12.63 -3.15 6.61
C ALA A 235 -11.68 -2.58 5.55
N ALA A 236 -10.49 -3.18 5.38
CA ALA A 236 -9.52 -2.78 4.37
C ALA A 236 -10.08 -2.98 2.93
N ARG A 237 -10.78 -4.07 2.67
CA ARG A 237 -11.44 -4.31 1.38
C ARG A 237 -12.44 -3.22 1.02
N LEU A 238 -13.30 -2.86 1.97
CA LEU A 238 -14.29 -1.79 1.76
C LEU A 238 -13.62 -0.42 1.58
N LEU A 239 -12.47 -0.21 2.23
CA LEU A 239 -11.75 1.04 2.15
C LEU A 239 -11.04 1.22 0.81
N LEU A 240 -10.50 0.14 0.23
CA LEU A 240 -9.72 0.15 -1.01
C LEU A 240 -10.48 0.76 -2.19
N ASP A 241 -11.81 0.62 -2.22
CA ASP A 241 -12.65 1.21 -3.27
C ASP A 241 -12.65 2.75 -3.25
N HIS A 242 -12.22 3.35 -2.14
CA HIS A 242 -12.17 4.81 -1.94
C HIS A 242 -10.73 5.34 -1.88
N CYS A 243 -9.72 4.47 -2.01
CA CYS A 243 -8.33 4.86 -1.89
C CYS A 243 -7.72 5.26 -3.23
N TYR A 244 -6.98 6.38 -3.21
CA TYR A 244 -6.06 6.82 -4.24
C TYR A 244 -4.66 6.72 -3.71
N PHE A 245 -3.77 6.05 -4.41
CA PHE A 245 -2.39 5.80 -3.98
C PHE A 245 -1.40 6.55 -4.86
N ASP A 246 -0.43 7.21 -4.23
CA ASP A 246 0.73 7.73 -4.95
C ASP A 246 1.55 6.56 -5.48
N GLU A 247 1.70 6.50 -6.82
CA GLU A 247 2.28 5.36 -7.52
C GLU A 247 3.74 5.12 -7.11
N GLU A 248 4.53 6.20 -6.99
CA GLU A 248 5.96 6.10 -6.69
C GLU A 248 6.22 5.90 -5.19
N LYS A 249 5.62 6.76 -4.36
CA LYS A 249 5.88 6.77 -2.91
C LYS A 249 5.24 5.60 -2.17
N CYS A 250 4.18 5.01 -2.71
CA CYS A 250 3.48 3.88 -2.10
C CYS A 250 3.86 2.52 -2.72
N GLU A 251 4.80 2.47 -3.65
CA GLU A 251 5.15 1.29 -4.40
C GLU A 251 5.37 0.04 -3.54
N ASN A 252 6.25 0.13 -2.54
CA ASN A 252 6.58 -1.00 -1.68
C ASN A 252 5.36 -1.48 -0.89
N GLY A 253 4.56 -0.56 -0.38
CA GLY A 253 3.32 -0.87 0.31
C GLY A 253 2.26 -1.50 -0.61
N LEU A 254 2.10 -0.99 -1.84
CA LEU A 254 1.22 -1.56 -2.85
C LEU A 254 1.66 -2.99 -3.22
N ASN A 255 2.95 -3.23 -3.36
CA ASN A 255 3.49 -4.57 -3.60
C ASN A 255 3.17 -5.51 -2.43
N ALA A 256 3.24 -5.04 -1.19
CA ALA A 256 2.85 -5.83 -0.03
C ALA A 256 1.33 -6.13 -0.04
N LEU A 257 0.47 -5.15 -0.33
CA LEU A 257 -0.97 -5.38 -0.43
C LEU A 257 -1.33 -6.39 -1.53
N ARG A 258 -0.63 -6.37 -2.68
CA ARG A 258 -0.81 -7.38 -3.75
C ARG A 258 -0.46 -8.78 -3.29
N ASN A 259 0.58 -8.91 -2.46
CA ASN A 259 1.14 -10.18 -2.01
C ASN A 259 0.57 -10.69 -0.68
N TYR A 260 -0.28 -9.94 0.01
CA TYR A 260 -0.90 -10.35 1.25
C TYR A 260 -1.93 -11.45 1.01
N GLN A 261 -1.58 -12.68 1.37
CA GLN A 261 -2.34 -13.88 1.02
C GLN A 261 -2.57 -14.78 2.21
N ARG A 262 -3.51 -15.71 2.04
CA ARG A 262 -3.77 -16.77 3.00
C ARG A 262 -2.61 -17.77 3.04
N GLU A 263 -2.31 -18.29 4.20
CA GLU A 263 -1.38 -19.39 4.35
C GLU A 263 -1.98 -20.67 3.71
N TRP A 264 -1.17 -21.35 2.89
CA TRP A 264 -1.55 -22.63 2.30
C TRP A 264 -1.17 -23.79 3.21
N ASP A 265 -2.06 -24.78 3.37
CA ASP A 265 -1.81 -26.02 4.10
C ASP A 265 -1.54 -27.15 3.08
N ASP A 266 -0.27 -27.51 2.91
CA ASP A 266 0.15 -28.52 1.93
C ASP A 266 -0.39 -29.91 2.22
N VAL A 267 -0.65 -30.23 3.51
CA VAL A 267 -1.17 -31.54 3.93
C VAL A 267 -2.65 -31.67 3.59
N LYS A 268 -3.41 -30.63 3.91
CA LYS A 268 -4.87 -30.61 3.69
C LYS A 268 -5.23 -30.09 2.30
N ARG A 269 -4.31 -29.50 1.58
CA ARG A 269 -4.50 -28.85 0.27
C ARG A 269 -5.64 -27.81 0.28
N VAL A 270 -5.65 -26.97 1.32
CA VAL A 270 -6.62 -25.87 1.48
C VAL A 270 -5.93 -24.63 2.04
N PHE A 271 -6.49 -23.47 1.74
CA PHE A 271 -6.05 -22.23 2.39
C PHE A 271 -6.46 -22.22 3.85
N LYS A 272 -5.52 -21.94 4.74
CA LYS A 272 -5.80 -21.67 6.15
C LYS A 272 -6.61 -20.36 6.27
N ARG A 273 -7.20 -20.18 7.43
CA ARG A 273 -7.99 -18.98 7.73
C ARG A 273 -7.09 -17.76 7.97
N ASN A 274 -5.90 -18.02 8.48
CA ASN A 274 -4.95 -16.95 8.83
C ASN A 274 -4.14 -16.51 7.61
N PRO A 275 -3.74 -15.23 7.58
CA PRO A 275 -2.76 -14.75 6.63
C PRO A 275 -1.42 -15.47 6.77
N LEU A 276 -0.71 -15.63 5.66
CA LEU A 276 0.69 -16.02 5.67
C LEU A 276 1.50 -14.87 6.26
N HIS A 277 2.26 -15.17 7.33
CA HIS A 277 3.15 -14.19 7.94
C HIS A 277 4.46 -14.14 7.16
N ASN A 278 4.65 -13.09 6.40
CA ASN A 278 5.84 -12.82 5.60
C ASN A 278 6.07 -11.30 5.50
N TRP A 279 6.99 -10.87 4.65
CA TRP A 279 7.31 -9.46 4.43
C TRP A 279 6.07 -8.58 4.07
N ALA A 280 5.04 -9.14 3.44
CA ALA A 280 3.83 -8.42 3.07
C ALA A 280 2.88 -8.15 4.26
N SER A 281 3.13 -8.77 5.41
CA SER A 281 2.25 -8.68 6.57
C SER A 281 2.25 -7.28 7.18
N HIS A 282 3.42 -6.67 7.36
CA HIS A 282 3.56 -5.40 8.08
C HIS A 282 2.79 -4.25 7.42
N ALA A 283 2.97 -4.07 6.10
CA ALA A 283 2.22 -3.07 5.34
C ALA A 283 0.72 -3.33 5.38
N SER A 284 0.31 -4.59 5.27
CA SER A 284 -1.10 -4.98 5.26
C SER A 284 -1.75 -4.83 6.63
N ASP A 285 -1.01 -5.10 7.70
CA ASP A 285 -1.47 -4.91 9.07
C ASP A 285 -1.63 -3.43 9.41
N SER A 286 -0.66 -2.61 9.03
CA SER A 286 -0.75 -1.15 9.12
C SER A 286 -1.96 -0.61 8.32
N PHE A 287 -2.19 -1.12 7.10
CA PHE A 287 -3.35 -0.73 6.29
C PHE A 287 -4.69 -1.16 6.93
N ARG A 288 -4.75 -2.31 7.60
CA ARG A 288 -5.92 -2.73 8.39
C ARG A 288 -6.21 -1.76 9.54
N TYR A 289 -5.16 -1.27 10.24
CA TYR A 289 -5.34 -0.26 11.28
C TYR A 289 -5.85 1.06 10.72
N LEU A 290 -5.36 1.49 9.54
CA LEU A 290 -5.94 2.63 8.82
C LEU A 290 -7.43 2.43 8.57
N ALA A 291 -7.80 1.27 8.01
CA ALA A 291 -9.19 0.96 7.67
C ALA A 291 -10.12 0.93 8.90
N MET A 292 -9.64 0.40 10.01
CA MET A 292 -10.40 0.38 11.27
C MET A 292 -10.51 1.78 11.90
N ALA A 293 -9.49 2.61 11.73
CA ALA A 293 -9.48 3.98 12.23
C ALA A 293 -10.37 4.92 11.41
N TYR A 294 -10.46 4.72 10.09
CA TYR A 294 -11.14 5.59 9.15
C TYR A 294 -12.58 5.93 9.56
N LYS A 295 -13.33 4.98 10.11
CA LYS A 295 -14.71 5.20 10.59
C LYS A 295 -14.84 6.31 11.63
N ASN A 296 -13.74 6.63 12.32
CA ASN A 296 -13.70 7.65 13.38
C ASN A 296 -13.07 8.97 12.90
N ILE A 297 -12.56 9.02 11.67
CA ILE A 297 -11.96 10.23 11.11
C ILE A 297 -13.07 11.07 10.49
N LYS A 298 -13.26 12.26 11.00
CA LYS A 298 -14.18 13.24 10.40
C LYS A 298 -13.46 13.94 9.25
N PRO A 299 -13.94 13.83 8.00
CA PRO A 299 -13.39 14.59 6.89
C PRO A 299 -13.47 16.09 7.23
N LYS A 300 -12.35 16.78 7.03
CA LYS A 300 -12.39 18.24 7.11
C LYS A 300 -12.99 18.75 5.80
N GLU A 301 -14.04 19.56 5.88
CA GLU A 301 -14.53 20.26 4.69
C GLU A 301 -13.36 21.10 4.14
N LYS A 302 -13.09 20.99 2.84
CA LYS A 302 -12.18 21.92 2.18
C LYS A 302 -12.64 23.33 2.52
N ALA A 303 -11.69 24.17 2.95
CA ALA A 303 -11.98 25.61 3.06
C ALA A 303 -12.52 26.04 1.69
N LYS A 304 -13.72 26.55 1.66
CA LYS A 304 -14.34 27.04 0.41
C LYS A 304 -13.42 28.09 -0.16
N ASP A 305 -13.06 27.92 -1.42
CA ASP A 305 -12.29 28.95 -2.12
C ASP A 305 -13.05 30.27 -2.03
N PRO A 306 -12.45 31.36 -1.55
CA PRO A 306 -13.10 32.67 -1.53
C PRO A 306 -13.64 33.08 -2.91
N LEU A 307 -13.03 32.60 -3.99
CA LEU A 307 -13.50 32.80 -5.36
C LEU A 307 -14.84 32.06 -5.62
N ASP A 308 -14.98 30.84 -5.12
CA ASP A 308 -16.23 30.07 -5.24
C ASP A 308 -17.39 30.69 -4.46
N GLU A 309 -17.12 31.36 -3.34
CA GLU A 309 -18.13 32.14 -2.62
C GLU A 309 -18.50 33.42 -3.35
N LEU A 310 -17.53 34.07 -4.00
CA LEU A 310 -17.77 35.26 -4.83
C LEU A 310 -18.62 34.93 -6.06
N LEU A 311 -18.32 33.79 -6.72
CA LEU A 311 -19.05 33.31 -7.91
C LEU A 311 -20.48 32.83 -7.59
N LYS A 312 -20.80 32.54 -6.31
CA LYS A 312 -22.15 32.19 -5.84
C LYS A 312 -22.96 33.40 -5.39
N GLN A 313 -22.35 34.59 -5.34
CA GLN A 313 -23.13 35.80 -5.06
C GLN A 313 -24.00 36.12 -6.28
N PRO A 314 -25.30 36.43 -6.08
CA PRO A 314 -26.15 36.73 -7.19
C PRO A 314 -25.62 37.92 -7.97
N THR A 315 -25.66 37.81 -9.27
CA THR A 315 -25.31 38.90 -10.19
C THR A 315 -26.20 40.10 -10.00
N LEU A 316 -25.79 41.27 -10.45
CA LEU A 316 -26.58 42.47 -10.35
C LEU A 316 -27.97 42.30 -10.95
N ASP A 317 -28.07 41.57 -12.08
CA ASP A 317 -29.33 41.29 -12.76
C ASP A 317 -30.25 40.39 -11.92
N GLU A 318 -29.69 39.37 -11.27
CA GLU A 318 -30.46 38.50 -10.35
C GLU A 318 -30.95 39.25 -9.11
N LEU A 319 -30.12 40.16 -8.56
CA LEU A 319 -30.52 41.02 -7.45
C LEU A 319 -31.65 41.96 -7.85
N VAL A 320 -31.61 42.51 -9.06
CA VAL A 320 -32.69 43.36 -9.59
C VAL A 320 -33.97 42.54 -9.80
N GLU A 321 -33.85 41.30 -10.36
CA GLU A 321 -35.02 40.42 -10.48
C GLU A 321 -35.61 40.03 -9.12
N MET A 322 -34.79 39.70 -8.15
CA MET A 322 -35.25 39.40 -6.78
C MET A 322 -35.94 40.59 -6.15
N HIS A 323 -35.43 41.80 -6.37
CA HIS A 323 -36.03 43.03 -5.87
C HIS A 323 -37.40 43.29 -6.51
N LEU A 324 -37.52 43.16 -7.83
CA LEU A 324 -38.76 43.29 -8.57
C LEU A 324 -39.80 42.21 -8.18
N LYS A 325 -39.38 40.96 -7.95
CA LYS A 325 -40.26 39.91 -7.41
C LYS A 325 -40.74 40.22 -6.00
N SER A 326 -39.87 40.77 -5.15
CA SER A 326 -40.26 41.17 -3.79
C SER A 326 -41.26 42.32 -3.74
N GLN A 327 -41.17 43.27 -4.67
CA GLN A 327 -42.15 44.37 -4.78
C GLN A 327 -43.51 43.88 -5.30
N LYS A 328 -43.58 42.96 -6.26
CA LYS A 328 -44.81 42.33 -6.74
C LYS A 328 -45.56 41.59 -5.64
N ASN A 329 -44.87 40.93 -4.73
CA ASN A 329 -45.47 40.20 -3.60
C ASN A 329 -45.97 41.14 -2.46
N ARG A 330 -45.51 42.39 -2.38
CA ARG A 330 -46.00 43.39 -1.41
C ARG A 330 -47.25 44.11 -1.87
N GLY A 331 -47.65 43.97 -3.14
CA GLY A 331 -48.79 44.68 -3.73
C GLY A 331 -50.11 43.89 -3.78
N GLN A 332 -50.18 42.67 -3.25
CA GLN A 332 -51.47 41.94 -3.16
C GLN A 332 -52.16 42.24 -1.82
N PRO A 333 -53.34 42.80 -1.83
CA PRO A 333 -54.11 42.97 -0.59
C PRO A 333 -54.50 41.58 -0.06
N ARG A 334 -54.29 41.38 1.24
CA ARG A 334 -54.85 40.21 1.93
C ARG A 334 -56.39 40.39 1.98
N ILE A 335 -57.07 39.47 1.28
CA ILE A 335 -58.50 39.24 1.42
C ILE A 335 -58.76 38.40 2.67
#